data_2ed16a6b716c440670921fd3c1051925
#
_entry.id   2ed16a6b716c440670921fd3c1051925
#
_cell.length_a   1.000
_cell.length_b   1.000
_cell.length_c   1.000
_cell.angle_alpha   90.00
_cell.angle_beta   90.00
_cell.angle_gamma   90.00
#
_symmetry.space_group_name_H-M   'P 1'
#
loop_
_entity.id
_entity.type
_entity.pdbx_description
1 polymer ?
#
loop_
_entity_poly.entity_id
_entity_poly.type
_entity_poly.pdbx_seq_one_letter_code
_entity_poly.pdbx_strand_id
1 'polypeptide(L)'
;MKNILYSGKVRNIYEHEDNNKLYIETTDRLSSFDKHICNLENKGKILSLICVFMFNKTKHIISNHYISHINNILVVKKCIPFKIEFVVRGYITGNTKTSLWTHYNNGVRNYCGIQFPDNLKKNQKLEEPVITPTTKDIEDIPISKEDIINRNYMSQT
;
A
#
# COMPACT_ATOMS: atom_id res chain seq x y z
N MET A 1 -3.51 4.45 29.28
CA MET A 1 -3.09 3.62 28.11
C MET A 1 -3.94 4.04 26.94
N LYS A 2 -3.34 4.24 25.76
CA LYS A 2 -4.10 4.59 24.57
C LYS A 2 -4.88 3.38 24.07
N ASN A 3 -6.16 3.54 23.73
CA ASN A 3 -6.96 2.45 23.19
C ASN A 3 -6.43 2.04 21.81
N ILE A 4 -6.20 0.75 21.62
CA ILE A 4 -5.83 0.18 20.32
C ILE A 4 -7.11 0.07 19.49
N LEU A 5 -7.15 0.75 18.34
CA LEU A 5 -8.21 0.63 17.36
C LEU A 5 -7.99 -0.54 16.40
N TYR A 6 -6.72 -0.76 16.04
CA TYR A 6 -6.34 -1.82 15.10
C TYR A 6 -4.89 -2.25 15.32
N SER A 7 -4.64 -3.55 15.23
CA SER A 7 -3.30 -4.13 15.22
C SER A 7 -3.09 -4.95 13.95
N GLY A 8 -2.26 -4.44 13.05
CA GLY A 8 -1.89 -5.11 11.80
C GLY A 8 -0.59 -5.89 11.91
N LYS A 9 -0.11 -6.41 10.78
CA LYS A 9 1.12 -7.22 10.70
C LYS A 9 2.34 -6.50 11.27
N VAL A 10 2.48 -5.20 10.99
CA VAL A 10 3.66 -4.41 11.37
C VAL A 10 3.30 -3.03 11.93
N ARG A 11 2.03 -2.67 12.05
CA ARG A 11 1.57 -1.38 12.57
C ARG A 11 0.44 -1.56 13.56
N ASN A 12 0.41 -0.67 14.55
CA ASN A 12 -0.74 -0.50 15.45
C ASN A 12 -1.32 0.89 15.25
N ILE A 13 -2.64 1.00 15.35
CA ILE A 13 -3.36 2.28 15.28
C ILE A 13 -4.04 2.49 16.64
N TYR A 14 -3.86 3.69 17.20
CA TYR A 14 -4.43 4.07 18.48
C TYR A 14 -5.27 5.33 18.34
N GLU A 15 -6.22 5.47 19.26
CA GLU A 15 -6.95 6.72 19.45
C GLU A 15 -6.00 7.86 19.82
N HIS A 16 -6.31 9.05 19.30
CA HIS A 16 -5.70 10.28 19.71
C HIS A 16 -6.73 11.07 20.57
N GLU A 17 -6.28 11.97 21.45
CA GLU A 17 -7.13 12.80 22.30
C GLU A 17 -8.01 13.75 21.46
N ASP A 18 -7.54 14.16 20.29
CA ASP A 18 -8.29 14.85 19.26
C ASP A 18 -8.93 13.83 18.32
N ASN A 19 -10.23 13.74 18.27
CA ASN A 19 -11.00 12.78 17.46
C ASN A 19 -10.74 12.88 15.95
N ASN A 20 -10.13 13.96 15.48
CA ASN A 20 -9.73 14.15 14.08
C ASN A 20 -8.34 13.63 13.77
N LYS A 21 -7.66 13.01 14.73
CA LYS A 21 -6.30 12.49 14.61
C LYS A 21 -6.22 11.03 15.03
N LEU A 22 -5.11 10.39 14.67
CA LEU A 22 -4.75 9.05 15.10
C LEU A 22 -3.25 8.99 15.40
N TYR A 23 -2.87 8.03 16.25
CA TYR A 23 -1.49 7.60 16.37
C TYR A 23 -1.29 6.32 15.54
N ILE A 24 -0.25 6.30 14.72
CA ILE A 24 0.18 5.11 13.96
C ILE A 24 1.57 4.74 14.43
N GLU A 25 1.66 3.63 15.14
CA GLU A 25 2.94 3.06 15.55
C GLU A 25 3.42 2.06 14.50
N THR A 26 4.64 2.25 14.01
CA THR A 26 5.33 1.22 13.22
C THR A 26 6.15 0.37 14.18
N THR A 27 5.90 -0.93 14.20
CA THR A 27 6.51 -1.86 15.15
C THR A 27 7.78 -2.51 14.57
N ASP A 28 8.55 -3.12 15.43
CA ASP A 28 9.74 -3.91 15.06
C ASP A 28 9.39 -5.29 14.49
N ARG A 29 8.09 -5.66 14.46
CA ARG A 29 7.65 -6.96 13.95
C ARG A 29 8.09 -7.15 12.50
N LEU A 30 8.71 -8.30 12.21
CA LEU A 30 8.99 -8.80 10.87
C LEU A 30 8.04 -9.95 10.57
N SER A 31 7.35 -9.88 9.45
CA SER A 31 6.43 -10.93 9.00
C SER A 31 6.73 -11.32 7.56
N SER A 32 6.49 -12.59 7.22
CA SER A 32 6.49 -13.10 5.85
C SER A 32 5.36 -14.11 5.70
N PHE A 33 4.68 -14.08 4.55
CA PHE A 33 3.49 -14.91 4.30
C PHE A 33 2.48 -14.88 5.45
N ASP A 34 2.23 -13.66 5.99
CA ASP A 34 1.32 -13.36 7.09
C ASP A 34 1.69 -13.98 8.46
N LYS A 35 2.84 -14.60 8.55
CA LYS A 35 3.38 -15.17 9.80
C LYS A 35 4.42 -14.23 10.40
N HIS A 36 4.30 -13.99 11.72
CA HIS A 36 5.34 -13.31 12.48
C HIS A 36 6.61 -14.17 12.50
N ILE A 37 7.76 -13.59 12.15
CA ILE A 37 9.07 -14.27 12.16
C ILE A 37 9.83 -13.89 13.42
N CYS A 38 10.08 -12.60 13.62
CA CYS A 38 10.84 -12.07 14.77
C CYS A 38 10.56 -10.57 14.94
N ASN A 39 11.13 -10.00 15.98
CA ASN A 39 11.26 -8.55 16.12
C ASN A 39 12.67 -8.15 15.72
N LEU A 40 12.79 -7.18 14.82
CA LEU A 40 14.04 -6.61 14.37
C LEU A 40 14.19 -5.21 15.00
N GLU A 41 15.11 -5.09 15.93
CA GLU A 41 15.32 -3.88 16.70
C GLU A 41 15.53 -2.64 15.82
N ASN A 42 14.88 -1.53 16.18
CA ASN A 42 14.87 -0.27 15.45
C ASN A 42 14.22 -0.29 14.05
N LYS A 43 13.69 -1.41 13.55
CA LYS A 43 13.00 -1.47 12.26
C LYS A 43 11.85 -0.47 12.20
N GLY A 44 11.01 -0.44 13.23
CA GLY A 44 9.87 0.47 13.31
C GLY A 44 10.29 1.94 13.24
N LYS A 45 11.34 2.31 13.97
CA LYS A 45 11.90 3.66 13.97
C LYS A 45 12.43 4.06 12.58
N ILE A 46 13.23 3.19 11.95
CA ILE A 46 13.79 3.43 10.63
C ILE A 46 12.67 3.62 9.59
N LEU A 47 11.69 2.73 9.57
CA LEU A 47 10.56 2.81 8.63
C LEU A 47 9.70 4.06 8.85
N SER A 48 9.50 4.49 10.10
CA SER A 48 8.81 5.74 10.40
C SER A 48 9.58 6.96 9.90
N LEU A 49 10.89 7.00 10.08
CA LEU A 49 11.74 8.10 9.56
C LEU A 49 11.72 8.16 8.03
N ILE A 50 11.78 7.01 7.34
CA ILE A 50 11.65 6.95 5.88
C ILE A 50 10.26 7.49 5.46
N CYS A 51 9.19 7.09 6.17
CA CYS A 51 7.85 7.56 5.90
C CYS A 51 7.74 9.09 6.04
N VAL A 52 8.27 9.65 7.12
CA VAL A 52 8.32 11.11 7.37
C VAL A 52 9.11 11.84 6.27
N PHE A 53 10.27 11.29 5.90
CA PHE A 53 11.06 11.83 4.79
C PHE A 53 10.25 11.90 3.50
N MET A 54 9.58 10.81 3.13
CA MET A 54 8.77 10.75 1.91
C MET A 54 7.57 11.70 1.96
N PHE A 55 6.84 11.79 3.09
CA PHE A 55 5.76 12.76 3.24
C PHE A 55 6.22 14.21 3.04
N ASN A 56 7.38 14.56 3.61
CA ASN A 56 7.95 15.90 3.44
C ASN A 56 8.42 16.15 2.01
N LYS A 57 8.97 15.14 1.34
CA LYS A 57 9.42 15.23 -0.06
C LYS A 57 8.27 15.41 -1.04
N THR A 58 7.12 14.79 -0.77
CA THR A 58 5.98 14.74 -1.72
C THR A 58 4.84 15.71 -1.39
N LYS A 59 4.89 16.42 -0.26
CA LYS A 59 3.81 17.34 0.17
C LYS A 59 3.48 18.46 -0.82
N HIS A 60 4.42 18.80 -1.71
CA HIS A 60 4.22 19.81 -2.76
C HIS A 60 3.52 19.23 -4.00
N ILE A 61 3.46 17.90 -4.13
CA ILE A 61 2.78 17.18 -5.22
C ILE A 61 1.33 16.92 -4.83
N ILE A 62 1.13 16.38 -3.61
CA ILE A 62 -0.17 16.03 -3.08
C ILE A 62 -0.19 16.17 -1.55
N SER A 63 -1.32 16.66 -1.01
CA SER A 63 -1.52 16.70 0.43
C SER A 63 -1.49 15.30 1.04
N ASN A 64 -0.94 15.18 2.25
CA ASN A 64 -0.90 13.93 2.99
C ASN A 64 -1.45 14.09 4.42
N HIS A 65 -1.59 12.98 5.12
CA HIS A 65 -2.19 12.96 6.46
C HIS A 65 -1.18 13.19 7.59
N TYR A 66 0.11 13.24 7.32
CA TYR A 66 1.16 13.40 8.33
C TYR A 66 1.07 14.76 9.03
N ILE A 67 1.20 14.78 10.36
CA ILE A 67 1.25 15.98 11.20
C ILE A 67 2.61 16.08 11.90
N SER A 68 2.96 15.07 12.70
CA SER A 68 4.20 15.03 13.48
C SER A 68 4.58 13.58 13.82
N HIS A 69 5.73 13.37 14.46
CA HIS A 69 6.14 12.05 14.93
C HIS A 69 6.98 12.14 16.20
N ILE A 70 6.94 11.06 16.96
CA ILE A 70 7.82 10.81 18.10
C ILE A 70 8.33 9.37 17.97
N ASN A 71 9.62 9.19 17.76
CA ASN A 71 10.25 7.89 17.51
C ASN A 71 9.58 7.13 16.34
N ASN A 72 8.97 5.97 16.65
CA ASN A 72 8.26 5.11 15.70
C ASN A 72 6.75 5.36 15.63
N ILE A 73 6.24 6.41 16.29
CA ILE A 73 4.83 6.79 16.33
C ILE A 73 4.61 8.05 15.49
N LEU A 74 3.74 7.98 14.49
CA LEU A 74 3.27 9.11 13.70
C LEU A 74 1.96 9.63 14.30
N VAL A 75 1.82 10.95 14.37
CA VAL A 75 0.54 11.65 14.56
C VAL A 75 0.03 12.01 13.18
N VAL A 76 -1.17 11.57 12.87
CA VAL A 76 -1.76 11.76 11.53
C VAL A 76 -3.19 12.28 11.61
N LYS A 77 -3.66 12.94 10.56
CA LYS A 77 -5.09 13.24 10.38
C LYS A 77 -5.85 11.93 10.23
N LYS A 78 -7.02 11.83 10.86
CA LYS A 78 -7.94 10.71 10.67
C LYS A 78 -8.56 10.84 9.29
N CYS A 79 -8.29 9.88 8.41
CA CYS A 79 -8.80 9.83 7.04
C CYS A 79 -9.68 8.61 6.87
N ILE A 80 -10.58 8.66 5.89
CA ILE A 80 -11.34 7.50 5.41
C ILE A 80 -10.51 6.85 4.31
N PRO A 81 -9.99 5.62 4.50
CA PRO A 81 -9.20 4.95 3.48
C PRO A 81 -10.09 4.47 2.33
N PHE A 82 -9.59 4.58 1.11
CA PHE A 82 -10.20 3.90 -0.03
C PHE A 82 -10.03 2.39 0.12
N LYS A 83 -11.04 1.62 -0.31
CA LYS A 83 -10.98 0.15 -0.34
C LYS A 83 -10.24 -0.38 -1.57
N ILE A 84 -9.30 0.39 -2.08
CA ILE A 84 -8.45 0.08 -3.23
C ILE A 84 -7.00 0.30 -2.85
N GLU A 85 -6.13 -0.62 -3.21
CA GLU A 85 -4.68 -0.45 -3.17
C GLU A 85 -4.17 -0.14 -4.57
N PHE A 86 -3.44 0.97 -4.71
CA PHE A 86 -2.81 1.37 -5.98
C PHE A 86 -1.36 0.92 -5.98
N VAL A 87 -1.04 -0.05 -6.83
CA VAL A 87 0.32 -0.59 -6.97
C VAL A 87 0.95 -0.04 -8.24
N VAL A 88 2.01 0.76 -8.11
CA VAL A 88 2.82 1.24 -9.24
C VAL A 88 3.89 0.21 -9.56
N ARG A 89 3.95 -0.26 -10.80
CA ARG A 89 4.91 -1.27 -11.25
C ARG A 89 5.81 -0.73 -12.34
N GLY A 90 7.12 -0.69 -12.08
CA GLY A 90 8.14 -0.40 -13.09
C GLY A 90 8.68 -1.66 -13.79
N TYR A 91 8.30 -2.86 -13.30
CA TYR A 91 8.80 -4.16 -13.78
C TYR A 91 7.67 -5.18 -13.81
N ILE A 92 7.73 -6.10 -14.80
CA ILE A 92 6.84 -7.26 -14.84
C ILE A 92 7.41 -8.38 -13.96
N THR A 93 6.93 -8.47 -12.71
CA THR A 93 7.50 -9.37 -11.69
C THR A 93 6.41 -9.95 -10.78
N GLY A 94 6.84 -10.81 -9.84
CA GLY A 94 6.04 -11.43 -8.79
C GLY A 94 5.86 -12.93 -8.96
N ASN A 95 5.50 -13.60 -7.86
CA ASN A 95 5.32 -15.06 -7.80
C ASN A 95 4.01 -15.47 -7.11
N THR A 96 3.23 -14.52 -6.60
CA THR A 96 1.93 -14.79 -5.97
C THR A 96 0.86 -14.99 -7.03
N LYS A 97 -0.28 -15.58 -6.67
CA LYS A 97 -1.41 -15.81 -7.58
C LYS A 97 -1.89 -14.52 -8.26
N THR A 98 -1.86 -13.40 -7.55
CA THR A 98 -2.34 -12.09 -8.01
C THR A 98 -1.21 -11.21 -8.59
N SER A 99 0.00 -11.73 -8.78
CA SER A 99 1.10 -10.94 -9.33
C SER A 99 0.98 -10.78 -10.85
N LEU A 100 1.43 -9.64 -11.36
CA LEU A 100 1.41 -9.33 -12.80
C LEU A 100 2.12 -10.40 -13.62
N TRP A 101 3.33 -10.84 -13.20
CA TRP A 101 4.06 -11.88 -13.94
C TRP A 101 3.30 -13.21 -13.99
N THR A 102 2.68 -13.64 -12.89
CA THR A 102 1.93 -14.91 -12.86
C THR A 102 0.77 -14.88 -13.88
N HIS A 103 0.01 -13.79 -13.92
CA HIS A 103 -1.06 -13.64 -14.90
C HIS A 103 -0.53 -13.62 -16.35
N TYR A 104 0.53 -12.83 -16.58
CA TYR A 104 1.14 -12.72 -17.92
C TYR A 104 1.70 -14.06 -18.40
N ASN A 105 2.39 -14.80 -17.54
CA ASN A 105 2.96 -16.12 -17.87
C ASN A 105 1.87 -17.17 -18.15
N ASN A 106 0.68 -16.98 -17.59
CA ASN A 106 -0.51 -17.79 -17.87
C ASN A 106 -1.32 -17.33 -19.10
N GLY A 107 -0.73 -16.48 -19.95
CA GLY A 107 -1.34 -16.03 -21.19
C GLY A 107 -2.20 -14.78 -21.10
N VAL A 108 -2.40 -14.20 -19.90
CA VAL A 108 -3.16 -12.95 -19.75
C VAL A 108 -2.36 -11.79 -20.32
N ARG A 109 -2.96 -11.04 -21.26
CA ARG A 109 -2.37 -9.84 -21.87
C ARG A 109 -3.06 -8.56 -21.44
N ASN A 110 -4.31 -8.62 -21.00
CA ASN A 110 -4.99 -7.50 -20.38
C ASN A 110 -5.05 -7.71 -18.86
N TYR A 111 -4.39 -6.85 -18.10
CA TYR A 111 -4.34 -6.92 -16.64
C TYR A 111 -4.68 -5.55 -16.05
N CYS A 112 -5.70 -5.48 -15.22
CA CYS A 112 -6.24 -4.21 -14.66
C CYS A 112 -6.64 -3.18 -15.74
N GLY A 113 -7.11 -3.63 -16.92
CA GLY A 113 -7.45 -2.76 -18.04
C GLY A 113 -6.25 -2.31 -18.89
N ILE A 114 -5.04 -2.77 -18.59
CA ILE A 114 -3.80 -2.43 -19.30
C ILE A 114 -3.43 -3.57 -20.24
N GLN A 115 -3.25 -3.25 -21.52
CA GLN A 115 -2.80 -4.20 -22.54
C GLN A 115 -1.28 -4.30 -22.54
N PHE A 116 -0.75 -5.50 -22.32
CA PHE A 116 0.69 -5.80 -22.35
C PHE A 116 1.09 -6.43 -23.68
N PRO A 117 2.25 -6.05 -24.26
CA PRO A 117 2.76 -6.66 -25.49
C PRO A 117 3.22 -8.11 -25.23
N ASP A 118 3.38 -8.88 -26.31
CA ASP A 118 3.95 -10.22 -26.24
C ASP A 118 5.46 -10.18 -25.96
N ASN A 119 5.99 -11.36 -25.58
CA ASN A 119 7.43 -11.61 -25.41
C ASN A 119 8.12 -10.86 -24.27
N LEU A 120 7.38 -10.32 -23.29
CA LEU A 120 7.97 -9.81 -22.05
C LEU A 120 8.57 -10.96 -21.24
N LYS A 121 9.72 -10.70 -20.63
CA LYS A 121 10.43 -11.67 -19.78
C LYS A 121 10.21 -11.34 -18.31
N LYS A 122 10.28 -12.35 -17.46
CA LYS A 122 10.20 -12.17 -16.01
C LYS A 122 11.24 -11.15 -15.53
N ASN A 123 10.81 -10.23 -14.66
CA ASN A 123 11.63 -9.14 -14.13
C ASN A 123 12.09 -8.10 -15.17
N GLN A 124 11.55 -8.13 -16.37
CA GLN A 124 11.84 -7.11 -17.37
C GLN A 124 11.28 -5.74 -16.90
N LYS A 125 12.06 -4.69 -17.11
CA LYS A 125 11.60 -3.32 -16.94
C LYS A 125 10.51 -3.01 -17.96
N LEU A 126 9.41 -2.41 -17.50
CA LEU A 126 8.36 -1.91 -18.37
C LEU A 126 8.83 -0.62 -19.05
N GLU A 127 8.35 -0.35 -20.24
CA GLU A 127 8.65 0.88 -20.98
C GLU A 127 8.25 2.11 -20.15
N GLU A 128 7.03 2.09 -19.60
CA GLU A 128 6.54 3.06 -18.64
C GLU A 128 6.01 2.36 -17.38
N PRO A 129 6.10 3.00 -16.20
CA PRO A 129 5.46 2.48 -15.00
C PRO A 129 3.95 2.41 -15.18
N VAL A 130 3.34 1.31 -14.76
CA VAL A 130 1.89 1.11 -14.82
C VAL A 130 1.27 1.05 -13.43
N ILE A 131 0.01 1.45 -13.32
CA ILE A 131 -0.77 1.35 -12.08
C ILE A 131 -1.71 0.15 -12.20
N THR A 132 -1.56 -0.82 -11.29
CA THR A 132 -2.39 -2.03 -11.24
C THR A 132 -3.12 -2.07 -9.91
N PRO A 133 -4.36 -1.54 -9.84
CA PRO A 133 -5.13 -1.52 -8.60
C PRO A 133 -5.59 -2.91 -8.19
N THR A 134 -5.76 -3.10 -6.86
CA THR A 134 -6.43 -4.27 -6.28
C THR A 134 -7.47 -3.82 -5.27
N THR A 135 -8.53 -4.60 -5.10
CA THR A 135 -9.49 -4.39 -4.01
C THR A 135 -8.81 -4.66 -2.67
N LYS A 136 -9.37 -4.10 -1.59
CA LYS A 136 -9.01 -4.39 -0.19
C LYS A 136 -10.08 -5.25 0.48
N ASP A 137 -10.59 -6.25 -0.24
CA ASP A 137 -11.48 -7.27 0.28
C ASP A 137 -10.67 -8.40 0.97
N ILE A 138 -11.29 -9.55 1.21
CA ILE A 138 -10.62 -10.72 1.82
C ILE A 138 -9.45 -11.21 0.95
N GLU A 139 -9.61 -11.14 -0.38
CA GLU A 139 -8.54 -11.37 -1.36
C GLU A 139 -8.27 -10.07 -2.12
N ASP A 140 -6.99 -9.76 -2.34
CA ASP A 140 -6.57 -8.60 -3.14
C ASP A 140 -6.82 -8.92 -4.64
N ILE A 141 -8.03 -8.62 -5.13
CA ILE A 141 -8.44 -8.92 -6.51
C ILE A 141 -8.01 -7.79 -7.44
N PRO A 142 -7.28 -8.09 -8.53
CA PRO A 142 -6.96 -7.11 -9.56
C PRO A 142 -8.23 -6.48 -10.15
N ILE A 143 -8.25 -5.16 -10.28
CA ILE A 143 -9.42 -4.40 -10.75
C ILE A 143 -8.99 -3.31 -11.74
N SER A 144 -9.82 -3.04 -12.76
CA SER A 144 -9.56 -1.97 -13.73
C SER A 144 -10.03 -0.60 -13.22
N LYS A 145 -9.59 0.47 -13.89
CA LYS A 145 -10.08 1.83 -13.63
C LYS A 145 -11.59 1.92 -13.85
N GLU A 146 -12.08 1.33 -14.92
CA GLU A 146 -13.52 1.30 -15.24
C GLU A 146 -14.31 0.58 -14.14
N ASP A 147 -13.83 -0.56 -13.66
CA ASP A 147 -14.50 -1.29 -12.59
C ASP A 147 -14.51 -0.51 -11.27
N ILE A 148 -13.44 0.23 -10.96
CA ILE A 148 -13.38 1.08 -9.75
C ILE A 148 -14.50 2.12 -9.80
N ILE A 149 -14.73 2.74 -10.95
CA ILE A 149 -15.78 3.74 -11.15
C ILE A 149 -17.17 3.08 -11.13
N ASN A 150 -17.36 2.02 -11.91
CA ASN A 150 -18.64 1.33 -12.07
C ASN A 150 -19.14 0.71 -10.75
N ARG A 151 -18.24 0.26 -9.89
CA ARG A 151 -18.56 -0.28 -8.56
C ARG A 151 -18.62 0.78 -7.46
N ASN A 152 -18.53 2.06 -7.82
CA ASN A 152 -18.58 3.21 -6.88
C ASN A 152 -17.53 3.17 -5.76
N TYR A 153 -16.36 2.58 -6.00
CA TYR A 153 -15.25 2.69 -5.06
C TYR A 153 -14.70 4.12 -4.99
N MET A 154 -14.75 4.85 -6.12
CA MET A 154 -14.36 6.25 -6.26
C MET A 154 -15.20 6.90 -7.35
N SER A 155 -15.46 8.21 -7.23
CA SER A 155 -16.06 9.02 -8.30
C SER A 155 -15.01 9.38 -9.35
N GLN A 156 -15.43 9.53 -10.59
CA GLN A 156 -14.62 10.18 -11.61
C GLN A 156 -14.71 11.70 -11.36
N THR A 157 -13.60 12.32 -10.99
CA THR A 157 -13.45 13.80 -10.91
C THR A 157 -12.70 14.31 -12.12
#